data_fc7afd0ed1b4a3d5358da844ab493d95
#
_entry.id   fc7afd0ed1b4a3d5358da844ab493d95
#
_cell.length_a   1.000
_cell.length_b   1.000
_cell.length_c   1.000
_cell.angle_alpha   90.00
_cell.angle_beta   90.00
_cell.angle_gamma   90.00
#
_symmetry.space_group_name_H-M   'P 1'
#
loop_
_entity.id
_entity.type
_entity.pdbx_description
1 polymer ?
#
loop_
_entity_poly.entity_id
_entity_poly.type
_entity_poly.pdbx_seq_one_letter_code
_entity_poly.pdbx_strand_id
1 'polypeptide(L)'
;MDFTGTWDVVSSPHFDDVYLRMGGAPCVALRQNGDFVKGEYSIGVQSGTINGGAHSDFIDFSFSGEDENEEAFGEGEATLDGDRLTFEFWHYHGDEYTYICERRE
;
A
#
# COMPACT_ATOMS: atom_id res chain seq x y z
N MET A 1 18.06 0.75 -1.52
CA MET A 1 17.07 0.14 -0.60
C MET A 1 16.25 -0.88 -1.36
N ASP A 2 16.05 -2.05 -0.80
CA ASP A 2 15.19 -3.08 -1.38
C ASP A 2 13.86 -3.11 -0.62
N PHE A 3 12.77 -2.79 -1.29
CA PHE A 3 11.44 -2.76 -0.70
C PHE A 3 10.70 -4.11 -0.78
N THR A 4 11.35 -5.14 -1.35
CA THR A 4 10.74 -6.46 -1.47
C THR A 4 10.37 -7.03 -0.11
N GLY A 5 9.17 -7.55 -0.02
CA GLY A 5 8.65 -8.19 1.19
C GLY A 5 7.19 -7.91 1.39
N THR A 6 6.65 -8.46 2.47
CA THR A 6 5.28 -8.17 2.89
C THR A 6 5.32 -7.12 3.98
N TRP A 7 4.55 -6.07 3.78
CA TRP A 7 4.45 -4.96 4.72
C TRP A 7 3.07 -5.01 5.37
N ASP A 8 3.03 -5.30 6.66
CA ASP A 8 1.79 -5.38 7.42
C ASP A 8 1.31 -3.99 7.80
N VAL A 9 0.03 -3.70 7.55
CA VAL A 9 -0.57 -2.44 7.97
C VAL A 9 -0.81 -2.50 9.47
N VAL A 10 -0.17 -1.60 10.21
CA VAL A 10 -0.30 -1.56 11.67
C VAL A 10 -1.24 -0.47 12.14
N SER A 11 -1.44 0.57 11.36
CA SER A 11 -2.38 1.64 11.70
C SER A 11 -2.74 2.50 10.49
N SER A 12 -3.81 3.28 10.64
CA SER A 12 -4.21 4.27 9.66
C SER A 12 -4.94 5.41 10.38
N PRO A 13 -4.70 6.67 10.00
CA PRO A 13 -5.48 7.78 10.57
C PRO A 13 -6.91 7.84 10.03
N HIS A 14 -7.25 7.06 9.00
CA HIS A 14 -8.56 7.08 8.34
C HIS A 14 -9.45 5.91 8.74
N PHE A 15 -8.87 4.78 9.21
CA PHE A 15 -9.61 3.55 9.47
C PHE A 15 -9.18 2.95 10.80
N ASP A 16 -10.15 2.35 11.51
CA ASP A 16 -9.84 1.61 12.73
C ASP A 16 -9.47 0.14 12.43
N ASP A 17 -9.05 -0.59 13.47
CA ASP A 17 -8.65 -1.98 13.33
C ASP A 17 -9.75 -2.90 12.82
N VAL A 18 -10.99 -2.61 13.16
CA VAL A 18 -12.12 -3.43 12.70
C VAL A 18 -12.22 -3.36 11.19
N TYR A 19 -12.16 -2.17 10.63
CA TYR A 19 -12.16 -2.00 9.17
C TYR A 19 -10.93 -2.66 8.53
N LEU A 20 -9.74 -2.36 9.04
CA LEU A 20 -8.49 -2.83 8.45
C LEU A 20 -8.44 -4.34 8.33
N ARG A 21 -9.05 -5.07 9.26
CA ARG A 21 -9.03 -6.53 9.32
C ARG A 21 -10.24 -7.22 8.71
N MET A 22 -11.13 -6.48 8.06
CA MET A 22 -12.34 -7.06 7.47
C MET A 22 -12.04 -8.09 6.38
N GLY A 23 -10.95 -7.92 5.65
CA GLY A 23 -10.52 -8.87 4.61
C GLY A 23 -9.40 -9.80 5.03
N GLY A 24 -9.13 -9.92 6.34
CA GLY A 24 -8.00 -10.67 6.88
C GLY A 24 -6.90 -9.74 7.36
N ALA A 25 -5.68 -10.23 7.44
CA ALA A 25 -4.53 -9.42 7.86
C ALA A 25 -4.21 -8.38 6.76
N PRO A 26 -4.31 -7.06 7.07
CA PRO A 26 -4.08 -6.06 6.04
C PRO A 26 -2.60 -5.94 5.71
N CYS A 27 -2.28 -5.98 4.44
CA CYS A 27 -0.88 -5.94 4.02
C CYS A 27 -0.69 -5.45 2.59
N VAL A 28 0.56 -5.07 2.29
CA VAL A 28 1.02 -4.77 0.95
C VAL A 28 2.24 -5.65 0.68
N ALA A 29 2.18 -6.46 -0.36
CA ALA A 29 3.28 -7.32 -0.77
C ALA A 29 3.99 -6.68 -1.96
N LEU A 30 5.29 -6.45 -1.84
CA LEU A 30 6.08 -5.77 -2.87
C LEU A 30 7.18 -6.68 -3.39
N ARG A 31 7.45 -6.55 -4.69
CA ARG A 31 8.58 -7.19 -5.37
C ARG A 31 9.32 -6.11 -6.16
N GLN A 32 10.61 -5.95 -5.88
CA GLN A 32 11.44 -4.97 -6.56
C GLN A 32 12.43 -5.67 -7.48
N ASN A 33 12.52 -5.18 -8.71
CA ASN A 33 13.48 -5.64 -9.70
C ASN A 33 14.16 -4.41 -10.30
N GLY A 34 15.40 -4.16 -9.85
CA GLY A 34 16.08 -2.92 -10.20
C GLY A 34 15.32 -1.73 -9.61
N ASP A 35 14.90 -0.81 -10.46
CA ASP A 35 14.12 0.35 -10.06
C ASP A 35 12.61 0.13 -10.19
N PHE A 36 12.17 -1.04 -10.65
CA PHE A 36 10.76 -1.35 -10.79
C PHE A 36 10.21 -2.02 -9.56
N VAL A 37 9.00 -1.64 -9.17
CA VAL A 37 8.28 -2.25 -8.06
C VAL A 37 6.91 -2.68 -8.54
N LYS A 38 6.57 -3.93 -8.23
CA LYS A 38 5.22 -4.47 -8.44
C LYS A 38 4.74 -5.08 -7.15
N GLY A 39 3.44 -5.10 -6.97
CA GLY A 39 2.89 -5.71 -5.78
C GLY A 39 1.39 -5.81 -5.78
N GLU A 40 0.88 -6.31 -4.67
CA GLU A 40 -0.54 -6.43 -4.40
C GLU A 40 -0.83 -5.88 -3.01
N TYR A 41 -2.02 -5.32 -2.84
CA TYR A 41 -2.48 -4.88 -1.53
C TYR A 41 -3.84 -5.49 -1.20
N SER A 42 -4.05 -5.71 0.09
CA SER A 42 -5.33 -6.16 0.63
C SER A 42 -5.51 -5.49 1.98
N ILE A 43 -6.40 -4.51 2.04
CA ILE A 43 -6.59 -3.66 3.22
C ILE A 43 -8.08 -3.41 3.39
N GLY A 44 -8.66 -3.99 4.46
CA GLY A 44 -10.10 -3.88 4.67
C GLY A 44 -10.87 -4.52 3.52
N VAL A 45 -11.76 -3.77 2.90
CA VAL A 45 -12.52 -4.22 1.73
C VAL A 45 -11.87 -3.83 0.41
N GLN A 46 -10.65 -3.28 0.48
CA GLN A 46 -9.90 -2.85 -0.70
C GLN A 46 -8.84 -3.87 -1.08
N SER A 47 -8.69 -4.13 -2.36
CA SER A 47 -7.62 -4.99 -2.87
C SER A 47 -7.25 -4.61 -4.30
N GLY A 48 -6.02 -4.90 -4.70
CA GLY A 48 -5.58 -4.59 -6.04
C GLY A 48 -4.09 -4.77 -6.24
N THR A 49 -3.58 -4.17 -7.31
CA THR A 49 -2.19 -4.26 -7.72
C THR A 49 -1.51 -2.90 -7.71
N ILE A 50 -0.20 -2.93 -7.52
CA ILE A 50 0.67 -1.77 -7.50
C ILE A 50 1.75 -1.94 -8.56
N ASN A 51 2.04 -0.86 -9.28
CA ASN A 51 3.16 -0.80 -10.23
C ASN A 51 3.82 0.56 -10.08
N GLY A 52 5.13 0.59 -9.94
CA GLY A 52 5.81 1.86 -9.77
C GLY A 52 7.31 1.78 -9.84
N GLY A 53 7.94 2.79 -9.28
CA GLY A 53 9.38 2.94 -9.27
C GLY A 53 9.92 3.16 -7.87
N ALA A 54 11.09 2.59 -7.61
CA ALA A 54 11.77 2.72 -6.33
C ALA A 54 12.85 3.78 -6.42
N HIS A 55 12.92 4.61 -5.40
CA HIS A 55 13.94 5.63 -5.19
C HIS A 55 14.73 5.27 -3.92
N SER A 56 15.59 6.14 -3.44
CA SER A 56 16.45 5.80 -2.30
C SER A 56 15.68 5.46 -1.02
N ASP A 57 14.62 6.24 -0.72
CA ASP A 57 13.86 6.10 0.51
C ASP A 57 12.33 6.18 0.29
N PHE A 58 11.89 6.10 -0.96
CA PHE A 58 10.45 6.11 -1.27
C PHE A 58 10.15 5.38 -2.58
N ILE A 59 8.88 5.07 -2.74
CA ILE A 59 8.33 4.47 -3.96
C ILE A 59 7.22 5.39 -4.45
N ASP A 60 7.18 5.68 -5.74
CA ASP A 60 6.00 6.25 -6.37
C ASP A 60 5.31 5.17 -7.20
N PHE A 61 3.99 5.14 -7.21
CA PHE A 61 3.27 4.04 -7.86
C PHE A 61 1.91 4.46 -8.38
N SER A 62 1.38 3.62 -9.28
CA SER A 62 -0.03 3.62 -9.61
C SER A 62 -0.65 2.34 -9.06
N PHE A 63 -1.93 2.38 -8.77
CA PHE A 63 -2.65 1.22 -8.28
C PHE A 63 -3.97 1.05 -9.03
N SER A 64 -4.43 -0.20 -9.07
CA SER A 64 -5.69 -0.55 -9.72
C SER A 64 -6.28 -1.77 -9.02
N GLY A 65 -7.54 -1.68 -8.65
CA GLY A 65 -8.20 -2.76 -7.93
C GLY A 65 -9.66 -2.46 -7.67
N GLU A 66 -10.11 -2.88 -6.50
CA GLU A 66 -11.50 -2.76 -6.08
C GLU A 66 -11.61 -2.22 -4.66
N ASP A 67 -12.66 -1.46 -4.41
CA ASP A 67 -13.07 -1.01 -3.09
C ASP A 67 -14.54 -1.43 -2.93
N GLU A 68 -14.78 -2.51 -2.17
CA GLU A 68 -16.11 -3.07 -1.94
C GLU A 68 -16.87 -3.34 -3.25
N ASN A 69 -16.19 -4.01 -4.20
CA ASN A 69 -16.70 -4.37 -5.53
C ASN A 69 -16.83 -3.21 -6.51
N GLU A 70 -16.41 -2.01 -6.14
CA GLU A 70 -16.32 -0.88 -7.05
C GLU A 70 -14.88 -0.72 -7.54
N GLU A 71 -14.72 -0.34 -8.79
CA GLU A 71 -13.40 -0.10 -9.34
C GLU A 71 -12.71 1.04 -8.58
N ALA A 72 -11.46 0.81 -8.17
CA ALA A 72 -10.67 1.81 -7.46
C ALA A 72 -9.26 1.86 -8.06
N PHE A 73 -8.84 3.04 -8.49
CA PHE A 73 -7.53 3.23 -9.08
C PHE A 73 -7.03 4.65 -8.82
N GLY A 74 -5.73 4.82 -8.95
CA GLY A 74 -5.09 6.11 -8.74
C GLY A 74 -3.59 5.97 -8.66
N GLU A 75 -2.99 6.92 -7.96
CA GLU A 75 -1.55 6.97 -7.76
C GLU A 75 -1.24 7.12 -6.28
N GLY A 76 0.01 6.93 -5.92
CA GLY A 76 0.43 7.10 -4.54
C GLY A 76 1.93 7.10 -4.36
N GLU A 77 2.32 7.22 -3.11
CA GLU A 77 3.70 7.15 -2.67
C GLU A 77 3.80 6.33 -1.40
N ALA A 78 4.94 5.67 -1.22
CA ALA A 78 5.28 5.04 0.04
C ALA A 78 6.65 5.55 0.48
N THR A 79 6.72 6.10 1.68
CA THR A 79 7.93 6.72 2.20
C THR A 79 8.47 5.92 3.39
N LEU A 80 9.75 5.61 3.33
CA LEU A 80 10.43 4.88 4.39
C LEU A 80 10.82 5.82 5.52
N ASP A 81 10.46 5.48 6.75
CA ASP A 81 10.84 6.19 7.95
C ASP A 81 11.29 5.17 9.00
N GLY A 82 12.60 4.99 9.13
CA GLY A 82 13.15 3.92 9.94
C GLY A 82 12.81 2.56 9.36
N ASP A 83 12.11 1.72 10.14
CA ASP A 83 11.65 0.39 9.71
C ASP A 83 10.18 0.38 9.30
N ARG A 84 9.56 1.56 9.20
CA ARG A 84 8.17 1.72 8.80
C ARG A 84 8.08 2.28 7.39
N LEU A 85 7.06 1.85 6.67
CA LEU A 85 6.74 2.34 5.34
C LEU A 85 5.34 2.94 5.39
N THR A 86 5.24 4.22 5.10
CA THR A 86 3.95 4.92 5.09
C THR A 86 3.47 5.04 3.67
N PHE A 87 2.35 4.37 3.40
CA PHE A 87 1.70 4.41 2.09
C PHE A 87 0.65 5.51 2.07
N GLU A 88 0.63 6.26 0.97
CA GLU A 88 -0.45 7.18 0.65
C GLU A 88 -1.06 6.75 -0.67
N PHE A 89 -2.37 6.50 -0.67
CA PHE A 89 -3.13 6.13 -1.87
C PHE A 89 -4.03 7.29 -2.23
N TRP A 90 -3.83 7.83 -3.43
CA TRP A 90 -4.62 8.95 -3.94
C TRP A 90 -5.57 8.42 -5.00
N HIS A 91 -6.83 8.23 -4.61
CA HIS A 91 -7.84 7.68 -5.49
C HIS A 91 -8.24 8.69 -6.55
N TYR A 92 -8.49 8.21 -7.74
CA TYR A 92 -8.83 9.05 -8.88
C TYR A 92 -10.00 9.99 -8.60
N HIS A 93 -11.00 9.53 -7.84
CA HIS A 93 -12.18 10.34 -7.51
C HIS A 93 -11.97 11.28 -6.30
N GLY A 94 -10.76 11.40 -5.79
CA GLY A 94 -10.39 12.43 -4.82
C GLY A 94 -10.15 11.98 -3.39
N ASP A 95 -10.46 10.74 -3.04
CA ASP A 95 -10.17 10.24 -1.68
C ASP A 95 -8.69 9.97 -1.53
N GLU A 96 -8.17 10.26 -0.33
CA GLU A 96 -6.78 10.00 0.01
C GLU A 96 -6.73 9.18 1.29
N TYR A 97 -5.99 8.06 1.26
CA TYR A 97 -5.87 7.18 2.41
C TYR A 97 -4.40 6.93 2.73
N THR A 98 -4.09 6.93 4.02
CA THR A 98 -2.74 6.70 4.54
C THR A 98 -2.71 5.43 5.36
N TYR A 99 -1.68 4.60 5.13
CA TYR A 99 -1.48 3.36 5.89
C TYR A 99 -0.04 3.29 6.37
N ILE A 100 0.12 3.03 7.66
CA ILE A 100 1.44 2.87 8.26
C ILE A 100 1.73 1.40 8.37
N CYS A 101 2.86 0.97 7.78
CA CYS A 101 3.18 -0.44 7.64
C CYS A 101 4.54 -0.77 8.25
N GLU A 102 4.66 -2.01 8.71
CA GLU A 102 5.92 -2.58 9.18
C GLU A 102 6.22 -3.84 8.39
N ARG A 103 7.51 -4.09 8.14
CA ARG A 103 7.92 -5.27 7.38
C ARG A 103 7.61 -6.52 8.19
N ARG A 104 6.95 -7.48 7.56
CA ARG A 104 6.71 -8.80 8.16
C ARG A 104 8.03 -9.57 8.20
N GLU A 105 8.32 -10.15 9.32
CA GLU A 105 9.51 -10.98 9.52
C GLU A 105 9.27 -12.44 9.10
#